data_181c1169eb9f22fb5b305f7f551d7dee
#
_entry.id   181c1169eb9f22fb5b305f7f551d7dee
#
_cell.length_a   1.000
_cell.length_b   1.000
_cell.length_c   1.000
_cell.angle_alpha   90.00
_cell.angle_beta   90.00
_cell.angle_gamma   90.00
#
_symmetry.space_group_name_H-M   'P 1'
#
loop_
_entity.id
_entity.type
_entity.pdbx_description
1 polymer ?
#
loop_
_entity_poly.entity_id
_entity_poly.type
_entity_poly.pdbx_seq_one_letter_code
_entity_poly.pdbx_strand_id
1 'polypeptide(L)'
;MSPRYGLVALDLDGTALGADPEQFAPGLLEAAADAAAAGVEVLFATGRPRPCMPAQLVQLQPSWLHTLICCDGAQVWDLDTNTLLWQKALESDELAAVAALGRQLDLPVEYIDAEGQYHVTKSDLDRLLAGRLGEYHRGVLCRRAVPLTVLPEALAPLGIVKVNLPVVPLELYPALTCALAQAGVQGMECGTGSFEVTSPQAGKQAAVAFAAKRLGLDLKAVMALGDSGNDAALLRAAGWGVAMGNAPAAVQQAADAVAPANTQGGAAWAIRRWLLTE
;
A
#
# COMPACT_ATOMS: atom_id res chain seq x y z
N MET A 1 28.96 -14.98 -4.62
CA MET A 1 28.20 -14.79 -5.88
C MET A 1 27.30 -13.58 -5.72
N SER A 2 27.03 -12.84 -6.79
CA SER A 2 26.09 -11.72 -6.69
C SER A 2 24.65 -12.27 -6.63
N PRO A 3 23.76 -11.69 -5.80
CA PRO A 3 22.36 -12.09 -5.74
C PRO A 3 21.69 -12.00 -7.13
N ARG A 4 20.73 -12.89 -7.38
CA ARG A 4 19.99 -12.90 -8.66
C ARG A 4 19.15 -11.64 -8.88
N TYR A 5 18.71 -11.01 -7.79
CA TYR A 5 17.93 -9.78 -7.81
C TYR A 5 18.66 -8.71 -7.00
N GLY A 6 18.62 -7.46 -7.47
CA GLY A 6 19.27 -6.31 -6.81
C GLY A 6 18.36 -5.57 -5.84
N LEU A 7 17.03 -5.87 -5.87
CA LEU A 7 16.03 -5.23 -5.01
C LEU A 7 14.96 -6.26 -4.60
N VAL A 8 14.52 -6.21 -3.35
CA VAL A 8 13.32 -6.90 -2.86
C VAL A 8 12.29 -5.87 -2.39
N ALA A 9 11.10 -5.92 -2.98
CA ALA A 9 9.97 -5.07 -2.62
C ALA A 9 8.93 -5.92 -1.85
N LEU A 10 8.61 -5.50 -0.63
CA LEU A 10 7.73 -6.21 0.28
C LEU A 10 6.49 -5.36 0.57
N ASP A 11 5.30 -5.90 0.36
CA ASP A 11 4.12 -5.33 0.99
C ASP A 11 4.18 -5.50 2.51
N LEU A 12 3.39 -4.71 3.28
CA LEU A 12 3.35 -4.78 4.74
C LEU A 12 2.22 -5.68 5.23
N ASP A 13 0.96 -5.25 5.05
CA ASP A 13 -0.21 -5.90 5.64
C ASP A 13 -0.51 -7.21 4.92
N GLY A 14 -0.54 -8.33 5.66
CA GLY A 14 -0.72 -9.65 5.04
C GLY A 14 0.52 -10.25 4.38
N THR A 15 1.64 -9.53 4.35
CA THR A 15 2.91 -9.97 3.74
C THR A 15 4.06 -9.90 4.74
N ALA A 16 4.56 -8.72 5.05
CA ALA A 16 5.69 -8.52 5.97
C ALA A 16 5.26 -8.54 7.43
N LEU A 17 4.01 -8.16 7.72
CA LEU A 17 3.46 -8.19 9.08
C LEU A 17 2.82 -9.54 9.40
N GLY A 18 2.84 -9.88 10.70
CA GLY A 18 2.23 -11.10 11.23
C GLY A 18 0.71 -10.96 11.43
N ALA A 19 0.20 -11.68 12.43
CA ALA A 19 -1.21 -11.57 12.83
C ALA A 19 -1.50 -10.22 13.54
N ASP A 20 -0.50 -9.66 14.21
CA ASP A 20 -0.55 -8.31 14.78
C ASP A 20 -0.10 -7.30 13.72
N PRO A 21 -0.94 -6.33 13.33
CA PRO A 21 -0.60 -5.34 12.30
C PRO A 21 0.50 -4.34 12.73
N GLU A 22 0.96 -4.40 13.96
CA GLU A 22 2.06 -3.59 14.50
C GLU A 22 3.38 -4.36 14.63
N GLN A 23 3.40 -5.66 14.28
CA GLN A 23 4.55 -6.55 14.44
C GLN A 23 4.91 -7.28 13.14
N PHE A 24 6.19 -7.36 12.84
CA PHE A 24 6.68 -8.14 11.70
C PHE A 24 6.44 -9.65 11.89
N ALA A 25 6.23 -10.33 10.76
CA ALA A 25 6.13 -11.78 10.71
C ALA A 25 7.44 -12.45 11.20
N PRO A 26 7.36 -13.68 11.73
CA PRO A 26 8.53 -14.37 12.26
C PRO A 26 9.70 -14.47 11.26
N GLY A 27 10.89 -14.08 11.69
CA GLY A 27 12.13 -14.18 10.95
C GLY A 27 12.30 -13.18 9.79
N LEU A 28 11.34 -12.22 9.60
CA LEU A 28 11.43 -11.28 8.49
C LEU A 28 12.59 -10.29 8.65
N LEU A 29 12.74 -9.71 9.83
CA LEU A 29 13.78 -8.69 10.06
C LEU A 29 15.19 -9.26 9.84
N GLU A 30 15.42 -10.48 10.27
CA GLU A 30 16.69 -11.19 10.05
C GLU A 30 16.90 -11.48 8.55
N ALA A 31 15.87 -11.99 7.86
CA ALA A 31 15.99 -12.29 6.43
C ALA A 31 16.21 -11.01 5.59
N ALA A 32 15.58 -9.91 5.96
CA ALA A 32 15.78 -8.61 5.33
C ALA A 32 17.19 -8.05 5.57
N ALA A 33 17.70 -8.18 6.80
CA ALA A 33 19.07 -7.81 7.13
C ALA A 33 20.11 -8.66 6.37
N ASP A 34 19.88 -9.97 6.26
CA ASP A 34 20.73 -10.90 5.49
C ASP A 34 20.73 -10.52 3.99
N ALA A 35 19.56 -10.14 3.43
CA ALA A 35 19.46 -9.67 2.04
C ALA A 35 20.24 -8.38 1.83
N ALA A 36 20.11 -7.42 2.73
CA ALA A 36 20.86 -6.17 2.68
C ALA A 36 22.37 -6.39 2.80
N ALA A 37 22.81 -7.29 3.69
CA ALA A 37 24.21 -7.66 3.84
C ALA A 37 24.77 -8.35 2.58
N ALA A 38 23.92 -9.01 1.80
CA ALA A 38 24.26 -9.56 0.49
C ALA A 38 24.28 -8.54 -0.66
N GLY A 39 23.99 -7.26 -0.37
CA GLY A 39 23.98 -6.15 -1.35
C GLY A 39 22.67 -6.00 -2.09
N VAL A 40 21.56 -6.54 -1.56
CA VAL A 40 20.23 -6.35 -2.11
C VAL A 40 19.53 -5.19 -1.40
N GLU A 41 18.99 -4.25 -2.16
CA GLU A 41 18.12 -3.21 -1.59
C GLU A 41 16.83 -3.83 -1.08
N VAL A 42 16.41 -3.43 0.12
CA VAL A 42 15.15 -3.88 0.73
C VAL A 42 14.24 -2.68 0.91
N LEU A 43 13.03 -2.72 0.37
CA LEU A 43 12.04 -1.67 0.57
C LEU A 43 10.66 -2.24 0.92
N PHE A 44 9.87 -1.44 1.63
CA PHE A 44 8.45 -1.71 1.83
C PHE A 44 7.60 -0.88 0.87
N ALA A 45 6.53 -1.50 0.34
CA ALA A 45 5.53 -0.87 -0.54
C ALA A 45 4.13 -1.15 0.00
N THR A 46 3.52 -0.15 0.65
CA THR A 46 2.30 -0.33 1.44
C THR A 46 1.18 0.64 1.05
N GLY A 47 -0.06 0.23 1.31
CA GLY A 47 -1.23 1.12 1.27
C GLY A 47 -1.29 2.11 2.44
N ARG A 48 -0.52 1.91 3.49
CA ARG A 48 -0.49 2.80 4.65
C ARG A 48 0.13 4.16 4.31
N PRO A 49 -0.44 5.28 4.81
CA PRO A 49 0.27 6.55 4.87
C PRO A 49 1.49 6.46 5.79
N ARG A 50 2.54 7.22 5.50
CA ARG A 50 3.80 7.18 6.25
C ARG A 50 3.64 7.31 7.79
N PRO A 51 2.79 8.21 8.33
CA PRO A 51 2.60 8.29 9.78
C PRO A 51 1.84 7.11 10.41
N CYS A 52 1.37 6.16 9.60
CA CYS A 52 0.66 4.95 10.02
C CYS A 52 1.53 3.69 9.89
N MET A 53 2.85 3.84 9.85
CA MET A 53 3.76 2.71 9.85
C MET A 53 3.68 1.91 11.15
N PRO A 54 3.93 0.58 11.10
CA PRO A 54 3.90 -0.28 12.27
C PRO A 54 4.80 0.24 13.38
N ALA A 55 4.33 0.15 14.63
CA ALA A 55 5.07 0.63 15.80
C ALA A 55 6.47 -0.01 15.88
N GLN A 56 6.59 -1.29 15.56
CA GLN A 56 7.88 -1.97 15.53
C GLN A 56 8.84 -1.37 14.51
N LEU A 57 8.39 -1.00 13.30
CA LEU A 57 9.23 -0.33 12.31
C LEU A 57 9.71 1.04 12.80
N VAL A 58 8.79 1.82 13.39
CA VAL A 58 9.10 3.15 13.93
C VAL A 58 10.11 3.08 15.07
N GLN A 59 10.04 2.04 15.91
CA GLN A 59 10.96 1.84 17.03
C GLN A 59 12.33 1.34 16.60
N LEU A 60 12.38 0.39 15.66
CA LEU A 60 13.62 -0.26 15.25
C LEU A 60 14.46 0.60 14.31
N GLN A 61 13.83 1.36 13.41
CA GLN A 61 14.51 2.16 12.39
C GLN A 61 15.69 1.40 11.75
N PRO A 62 15.43 0.25 11.08
CA PRO A 62 16.51 -0.63 10.65
C PRO A 62 17.39 0.09 9.63
N SER A 63 18.72 0.04 9.85
CA SER A 63 19.71 0.76 9.03
C SER A 63 19.80 0.29 7.58
N TRP A 64 19.16 -0.81 7.24
CA TRP A 64 19.10 -1.34 5.88
C TRP A 64 17.88 -0.85 5.09
N LEU A 65 16.94 -0.15 5.73
CA LEU A 65 15.74 0.36 5.07
C LEU A 65 15.95 1.83 4.68
N HIS A 66 16.25 2.07 3.41
CA HIS A 66 16.52 3.42 2.88
C HIS A 66 15.31 4.01 2.14
N THR A 67 14.45 3.16 1.57
CA THR A 67 13.32 3.58 0.74
C THR A 67 12.01 3.02 1.28
N LEU A 68 10.98 3.88 1.37
CA LEU A 68 9.63 3.51 1.76
C LEU A 68 8.62 4.01 0.73
N ILE A 69 7.75 3.11 0.27
CA ILE A 69 6.66 3.42 -0.65
C ILE A 69 5.35 3.36 0.14
N CYS A 70 4.59 4.46 0.12
CA CYS A 70 3.36 4.65 0.89
C CYS A 70 2.14 4.89 -0.01
N CYS A 71 0.94 4.79 0.58
CA CYS A 71 -0.32 5.14 -0.07
C CYS A 71 -0.48 4.46 -1.44
N ASP A 72 -0.29 3.13 -1.49
CA ASP A 72 -0.39 2.31 -2.71
C ASP A 72 0.51 2.77 -3.86
N GLY A 73 1.68 3.32 -3.55
CA GLY A 73 2.62 3.82 -4.53
C GLY A 73 2.40 5.28 -4.92
N ALA A 74 1.50 6.00 -4.26
CA ALA A 74 1.35 7.43 -4.48
C ALA A 74 2.51 8.26 -3.92
N GLN A 75 3.29 7.73 -2.98
CA GLN A 75 4.47 8.40 -2.41
C GLN A 75 5.67 7.45 -2.34
N VAL A 76 6.87 7.98 -2.65
CA VAL A 76 8.16 7.31 -2.42
C VAL A 76 9.03 8.24 -1.57
N TRP A 77 9.49 7.74 -0.45
CA TRP A 77 10.31 8.47 0.51
C TRP A 77 11.73 7.90 0.58
N ASP A 78 12.70 8.79 0.62
CA ASP A 78 14.08 8.52 1.06
C ASP A 78 14.10 8.69 2.59
N LEU A 79 14.39 7.62 3.30
CA LEU A 79 14.37 7.64 4.77
C LEU A 79 15.66 8.21 5.38
N ASP A 80 16.79 8.11 4.66
CA ASP A 80 18.09 8.64 5.12
C ASP A 80 18.08 10.17 5.16
N THR A 81 17.52 10.78 4.11
CA THR A 81 17.43 12.24 4.00
C THR A 81 16.09 12.80 4.45
N ASN A 82 15.14 11.93 4.77
CA ASN A 82 13.75 12.29 5.09
C ASN A 82 13.07 13.10 3.97
N THR A 83 13.33 12.76 2.71
CA THR A 83 12.88 13.50 1.53
C THR A 83 11.81 12.73 0.76
N LEU A 84 10.74 13.43 0.37
CA LEU A 84 9.76 12.90 -0.58
C LEU A 84 10.36 12.96 -2.00
N LEU A 85 10.58 11.78 -2.60
CA LEU A 85 11.20 11.64 -3.93
C LEU A 85 10.20 11.61 -5.08
N TRP A 86 8.99 11.17 -4.80
CA TRP A 86 7.92 10.98 -5.78
C TRP A 86 6.58 11.17 -5.10
N GLN A 87 5.67 11.87 -5.80
CA GLN A 87 4.27 11.94 -5.37
C GLN A 87 3.35 11.95 -6.59
N LYS A 88 2.23 11.25 -6.48
CA LYS A 88 1.10 11.24 -7.41
C LYS A 88 -0.18 11.49 -6.61
N ALA A 89 -0.61 12.74 -6.62
CA ALA A 89 -1.86 13.16 -5.98
C ALA A 89 -3.02 13.07 -6.98
N LEU A 90 -4.24 13.03 -6.45
CA LEU A 90 -5.46 13.18 -7.25
C LEU A 90 -5.68 14.65 -7.59
N GLU A 91 -6.14 14.89 -8.81
CA GLU A 91 -6.49 16.23 -9.30
C GLU A 91 -7.90 16.63 -8.86
N SER A 92 -8.24 17.93 -9.01
CA SER A 92 -9.53 18.47 -8.54
C SER A 92 -10.74 17.80 -9.15
N ASP A 93 -10.70 17.44 -10.43
CA ASP A 93 -11.78 16.76 -11.15
C ASP A 93 -11.90 15.28 -10.73
N GLU A 94 -10.78 14.62 -10.47
CA GLU A 94 -10.75 13.26 -9.90
C GLU A 94 -11.38 13.25 -8.50
N LEU A 95 -11.04 14.20 -7.63
CA LEU A 95 -11.62 14.35 -6.30
C LEU A 95 -13.12 14.64 -6.36
N ALA A 96 -13.55 15.54 -7.25
CA ALA A 96 -14.97 15.86 -7.46
C ALA A 96 -15.77 14.62 -7.91
N ALA A 97 -15.20 13.82 -8.81
CA ALA A 97 -15.83 12.59 -9.30
C ALA A 97 -16.00 11.55 -8.18
N VAL A 98 -14.96 11.28 -7.38
CA VAL A 98 -15.04 10.35 -6.25
C VAL A 98 -16.05 10.85 -5.20
N ALA A 99 -16.05 12.16 -4.91
CA ALA A 99 -17.01 12.75 -4.00
C ALA A 99 -18.47 12.63 -4.48
N ALA A 100 -18.68 12.80 -5.79
CA ALA A 100 -20.01 12.61 -6.39
C ALA A 100 -20.49 11.16 -6.27
N LEU A 101 -19.61 10.20 -6.51
CA LEU A 101 -19.91 8.77 -6.34
C LEU A 101 -20.21 8.42 -4.88
N GLY A 102 -19.43 8.92 -3.93
CA GLY A 102 -19.69 8.72 -2.50
C GLY A 102 -21.07 9.23 -2.10
N ARG A 103 -21.45 10.44 -2.55
CA ARG A 103 -22.80 10.99 -2.31
C ARG A 103 -23.89 10.18 -2.99
N GLN A 104 -23.71 9.80 -4.26
CA GLN A 104 -24.70 9.04 -5.04
C GLN A 104 -24.99 7.67 -4.45
N LEU A 105 -23.95 7.01 -3.91
CA LEU A 105 -24.05 5.66 -3.36
C LEU A 105 -24.22 5.66 -1.82
N ASP A 106 -24.34 6.82 -1.20
CA ASP A 106 -24.41 7.01 0.26
C ASP A 106 -23.25 6.33 1.01
N LEU A 107 -22.03 6.43 0.49
CA LEU A 107 -20.83 5.87 1.06
C LEU A 107 -20.05 6.92 1.84
N PRO A 108 -19.51 6.60 3.03
CA PRO A 108 -18.57 7.48 3.72
C PRO A 108 -17.25 7.56 2.95
N VAL A 109 -16.66 8.76 2.90
CA VAL A 109 -15.43 9.02 2.13
C VAL A 109 -14.38 9.66 3.03
N GLU A 110 -13.15 9.18 2.93
CA GLU A 110 -11.97 9.71 3.60
C GLU A 110 -10.95 10.16 2.56
N TYR A 111 -10.47 11.41 2.65
CA TYR A 111 -9.43 11.95 1.77
C TYR A 111 -8.14 12.06 2.54
N ILE A 112 -7.10 11.34 2.10
CA ILE A 112 -5.80 11.27 2.77
C ILE A 112 -4.83 12.22 2.04
N ASP A 113 -4.34 13.24 2.75
CA ASP A 113 -3.39 14.19 2.20
C ASP A 113 -1.94 13.69 2.25
N ALA A 114 -1.03 14.50 1.70
CA ALA A 114 0.40 14.20 1.63
C ALA A 114 1.04 13.96 3.00
N GLU A 115 0.49 14.53 4.06
CA GLU A 115 0.96 14.41 5.46
C GLU A 115 0.29 13.24 6.20
N GLY A 116 -0.62 12.50 5.52
CA GLY A 116 -1.35 11.38 6.09
C GLY A 116 -2.44 11.80 7.10
N GLN A 117 -3.01 12.99 6.93
CA GLN A 117 -4.23 13.39 7.62
C GLN A 117 -5.45 12.90 6.85
N TYR A 118 -6.50 12.54 7.56
CA TYR A 118 -7.74 12.01 6.99
C TYR A 118 -8.81 13.10 7.03
N HIS A 119 -9.06 13.76 5.91
CA HIS A 119 -10.12 14.75 5.77
C HIS A 119 -11.47 14.04 5.58
N VAL A 120 -12.35 14.18 6.57
CA VAL A 120 -13.64 13.46 6.63
C VAL A 120 -14.73 14.42 7.06
N THR A 121 -15.92 14.34 6.44
CA THR A 121 -17.07 15.12 6.93
C THR A 121 -17.44 14.64 8.34
N LYS A 122 -18.01 15.55 9.15
CA LYS A 122 -18.47 15.16 10.49
C LYS A 122 -19.46 14.00 10.43
N SER A 123 -20.39 14.03 9.47
CA SER A 123 -21.39 12.98 9.28
C SER A 123 -20.74 11.63 8.98
N ASP A 124 -19.77 11.60 8.04
CA ASP A 124 -19.09 10.35 7.69
C ASP A 124 -18.25 9.83 8.84
N LEU A 125 -17.53 10.72 9.54
CA LEU A 125 -16.75 10.32 10.72
C LEU A 125 -17.65 9.70 11.81
N ASP A 126 -18.79 10.32 12.12
CA ASP A 126 -19.74 9.81 13.10
C ASP A 126 -20.28 8.42 12.65
N ARG A 127 -20.62 8.25 11.37
CA ARG A 127 -21.05 6.96 10.79
C ARG A 127 -19.97 5.88 10.89
N LEU A 128 -18.72 6.21 10.54
CA LEU A 128 -17.59 5.28 10.59
C LEU A 128 -17.28 4.85 12.01
N LEU A 129 -17.25 5.78 12.96
CA LEU A 129 -16.98 5.47 14.36
C LEU A 129 -18.12 4.70 15.05
N ALA A 130 -19.36 4.89 14.62
CA ALA A 130 -20.51 4.11 15.11
C ALA A 130 -20.66 2.74 14.42
N GLY A 131 -20.08 2.57 13.24
CA GLY A 131 -20.22 1.37 12.40
C GLY A 131 -19.23 0.25 12.73
N ARG A 132 -19.16 -0.74 11.81
CA ARG A 132 -18.26 -1.91 11.90
C ARG A 132 -16.88 -1.65 11.30
N LEU A 133 -16.25 -0.55 11.67
CA LEU A 133 -14.88 -0.27 11.27
C LEU A 133 -13.89 -1.11 12.09
N GLY A 134 -12.86 -1.65 11.46
CA GLY A 134 -11.80 -2.39 12.14
C GLY A 134 -11.12 -1.54 13.23
N GLU A 135 -10.69 -2.17 14.31
CA GLU A 135 -10.11 -1.48 15.48
C GLU A 135 -8.89 -0.62 15.12
N TYR A 136 -8.00 -1.15 14.28
CA TYR A 136 -6.84 -0.42 13.77
C TYR A 136 -7.25 0.87 13.05
N HIS A 137 -8.14 0.77 12.06
CA HIS A 137 -8.60 1.93 11.28
C HIS A 137 -9.34 2.96 12.14
N ARG A 138 -10.18 2.50 13.07
CA ARG A 138 -10.83 3.36 14.09
C ARG A 138 -9.78 4.15 14.88
N GLY A 139 -8.72 3.48 15.33
CA GLY A 139 -7.60 4.13 16.02
C GLY A 139 -6.88 5.16 15.17
N VAL A 140 -6.71 4.91 13.86
CA VAL A 140 -6.15 5.89 12.90
C VAL A 140 -7.04 7.12 12.82
N LEU A 141 -8.36 6.96 12.60
CA LEU A 141 -9.30 8.09 12.53
C LEU A 141 -9.32 8.92 13.80
N CYS A 142 -9.33 8.28 14.98
CA CYS A 142 -9.29 9.00 16.26
C CYS A 142 -8.06 9.90 16.42
N ARG A 143 -6.94 9.57 15.78
CA ARG A 143 -5.68 10.33 15.88
C ARG A 143 -5.46 11.31 14.74
N ARG A 144 -6.03 11.05 13.55
CA ARG A 144 -5.67 11.73 12.31
C ARG A 144 -6.82 12.32 11.53
N ALA A 145 -8.07 12.14 11.98
CA ALA A 145 -9.20 12.75 11.29
C ALA A 145 -9.19 14.27 11.45
N VAL A 146 -9.33 14.95 10.33
CA VAL A 146 -9.46 16.41 10.21
C VAL A 146 -10.85 16.72 9.65
N PRO A 147 -11.62 17.62 10.26
CA PRO A 147 -12.94 17.96 9.74
C PRO A 147 -12.88 18.52 8.32
N LEU A 148 -13.58 17.88 7.39
CA LEU A 148 -13.76 18.39 6.04
C LEU A 148 -14.87 19.44 6.04
N THR A 149 -14.49 20.71 5.81
CA THR A 149 -15.39 21.87 5.84
C THR A 149 -15.50 22.58 4.49
N VAL A 150 -14.79 22.08 3.47
CA VAL A 150 -14.78 22.59 2.10
C VAL A 150 -15.23 21.52 1.12
N LEU A 151 -15.45 21.87 -0.14
CA LEU A 151 -15.71 20.89 -1.18
C LEU A 151 -14.45 20.05 -1.44
N PRO A 152 -14.59 18.73 -1.69
CA PRO A 152 -13.43 17.84 -1.84
C PRO A 152 -12.44 18.25 -2.94
N GLU A 153 -12.89 18.83 -4.03
CA GLU A 153 -12.04 19.37 -5.10
C GLU A 153 -11.12 20.51 -4.62
N ALA A 154 -11.50 21.23 -3.58
CA ALA A 154 -10.68 22.26 -2.96
C ALA A 154 -9.53 21.69 -2.09
N LEU A 155 -9.48 20.37 -1.88
CA LEU A 155 -8.37 19.70 -1.20
C LEU A 155 -7.16 19.44 -2.11
N ALA A 156 -7.29 19.57 -3.43
CA ALA A 156 -6.19 19.29 -4.37
C ALA A 156 -4.85 19.97 -4.00
N PRO A 157 -4.81 21.23 -3.51
CA PRO A 157 -3.56 21.86 -3.08
C PRO A 157 -2.88 21.19 -1.88
N LEU A 158 -3.60 20.36 -1.11
CA LEU A 158 -3.03 19.58 0.00
C LEU A 158 -2.33 18.29 -0.49
N GLY A 159 -2.43 18.00 -1.81
CA GLY A 159 -1.85 16.80 -2.38
C GLY A 159 -2.53 15.54 -1.88
N ILE A 160 -3.82 15.37 -2.15
CA ILE A 160 -4.55 14.16 -1.76
C ILE A 160 -3.96 12.95 -2.49
N VAL A 161 -3.31 12.08 -1.77
CA VAL A 161 -2.58 10.91 -2.30
C VAL A 161 -3.44 9.66 -2.38
N LYS A 162 -4.50 9.61 -1.59
CA LYS A 162 -5.43 8.48 -1.55
C LYS A 162 -6.81 8.91 -1.05
N VAL A 163 -7.86 8.27 -1.57
CA VAL A 163 -9.21 8.37 -1.05
C VAL A 163 -9.68 6.98 -0.64
N ASN A 164 -10.19 6.83 0.56
CA ASN A 164 -10.78 5.59 1.04
C ASN A 164 -12.30 5.65 1.00
N LEU A 165 -12.90 4.54 0.62
CA LEU A 165 -14.30 4.19 0.81
C LEU A 165 -14.32 2.98 1.77
N PRO A 166 -14.26 3.19 3.09
CA PRO A 166 -13.88 2.15 4.05
C PRO A 166 -15.00 1.14 4.36
N VAL A 167 -16.23 1.43 3.96
CA VAL A 167 -17.38 0.54 4.14
C VAL A 167 -18.23 0.55 2.89
N VAL A 168 -18.03 -0.43 2.01
CA VAL A 168 -18.77 -0.59 0.75
C VAL A 168 -19.53 -1.91 0.77
N PRO A 169 -20.87 -1.91 0.62
CA PRO A 169 -21.63 -3.13 0.43
C PRO A 169 -21.19 -3.92 -0.80
N LEU A 170 -21.08 -5.25 -0.69
CA LEU A 170 -20.58 -6.11 -1.76
C LEU A 170 -21.36 -5.96 -3.07
N GLU A 171 -22.67 -5.74 -2.97
CA GLU A 171 -23.56 -5.54 -4.12
C GLU A 171 -23.22 -4.26 -4.93
N LEU A 172 -22.53 -3.29 -4.34
CA LEU A 172 -22.12 -2.06 -5.02
C LEU A 172 -20.76 -2.18 -5.73
N TYR A 173 -19.99 -3.24 -5.50
CA TYR A 173 -18.65 -3.40 -6.07
C TYR A 173 -18.61 -3.27 -7.59
N PRO A 174 -19.44 -3.97 -8.38
CA PRO A 174 -19.37 -3.86 -9.84
C PRO A 174 -19.70 -2.44 -10.33
N ALA A 175 -20.71 -1.81 -9.71
CA ALA A 175 -21.13 -0.47 -10.08
C ALA A 175 -20.05 0.57 -9.73
N LEU A 176 -19.48 0.46 -8.53
CA LEU A 176 -18.40 1.35 -8.06
C LEU A 176 -17.16 1.22 -8.94
N THR A 177 -16.69 -0.02 -9.22
CA THR A 177 -15.54 -0.26 -10.09
C THR A 177 -15.73 0.33 -11.47
N CYS A 178 -16.91 0.14 -12.08
CA CYS A 178 -17.25 0.70 -13.39
C CYS A 178 -17.26 2.24 -13.35
N ALA A 179 -17.87 2.84 -12.33
CA ALA A 179 -17.99 4.28 -12.20
C ALA A 179 -16.62 4.95 -11.95
N LEU A 180 -15.75 4.36 -11.11
CA LEU A 180 -14.38 4.85 -10.89
C LEU A 180 -13.57 4.81 -12.19
N ALA A 181 -13.65 3.70 -12.95
CA ALA A 181 -12.96 3.60 -14.24
C ALA A 181 -13.46 4.65 -15.25
N GLN A 182 -14.78 4.92 -15.30
CA GLN A 182 -15.34 5.98 -16.15
C GLN A 182 -14.89 7.38 -15.72
N ALA A 183 -14.67 7.59 -14.43
CA ALA A 183 -14.14 8.83 -13.89
C ALA A 183 -12.62 8.98 -14.11
N GLY A 184 -11.97 7.99 -14.71
CA GLY A 184 -10.52 8.03 -14.98
C GLY A 184 -9.64 7.86 -13.76
N VAL A 185 -10.18 7.40 -12.63
CA VAL A 185 -9.42 7.13 -11.39
C VAL A 185 -9.19 5.64 -11.19
N GLN A 186 -8.10 5.31 -10.53
CA GLN A 186 -7.78 3.93 -10.17
C GLN A 186 -8.42 3.58 -8.84
N GLY A 187 -9.49 2.79 -8.89
CA GLY A 187 -10.14 2.23 -7.71
C GLY A 187 -9.76 0.77 -7.52
N MET A 188 -9.49 0.37 -6.29
CA MET A 188 -9.07 -0.98 -5.94
C MET A 188 -9.78 -1.46 -4.68
N GLU A 189 -10.29 -2.68 -4.75
CA GLU A 189 -10.82 -3.37 -3.58
C GLU A 189 -9.68 -3.76 -2.64
N CYS A 190 -9.82 -3.40 -1.36
CA CYS A 190 -8.87 -3.72 -0.30
C CYS A 190 -9.59 -4.45 0.83
N GLY A 191 -9.27 -5.73 1.01
CA GLY A 191 -9.95 -6.58 1.98
C GLY A 191 -11.44 -6.76 1.67
N THR A 192 -12.23 -7.09 2.69
CA THR A 192 -13.68 -7.25 2.55
C THR A 192 -14.41 -5.95 2.93
N GLY A 193 -14.94 -5.25 1.95
CA GLY A 193 -15.81 -4.11 2.19
C GLY A 193 -15.15 -2.75 2.15
N SER A 194 -13.96 -2.61 1.56
CA SER A 194 -13.33 -1.30 1.37
C SER A 194 -12.79 -1.14 -0.04
N PHE A 195 -12.76 0.11 -0.50
CA PHE A 195 -12.08 0.53 -1.74
C PHE A 195 -11.09 1.63 -1.43
N GLU A 196 -9.95 1.56 -2.09
CA GLU A 196 -8.94 2.60 -2.11
C GLU A 196 -8.85 3.18 -3.51
N VAL A 197 -8.82 4.50 -3.61
CA VAL A 197 -8.75 5.24 -4.87
C VAL A 197 -7.49 6.09 -4.87
N THR A 198 -6.69 5.96 -5.92
CA THR A 198 -5.47 6.74 -6.14
C THR A 198 -5.48 7.36 -7.53
N SER A 199 -4.55 8.28 -7.77
CA SER A 199 -4.29 8.77 -9.13
C SER A 199 -3.97 7.60 -10.06
N PRO A 200 -4.43 7.60 -11.32
CA PRO A 200 -4.10 6.55 -12.29
C PRO A 200 -2.60 6.48 -12.62
N GLN A 201 -1.83 7.50 -12.23
CA GLN A 201 -0.37 7.51 -12.34
C GLN A 201 0.34 6.93 -11.12
N ALA A 202 -0.39 6.63 -10.04
CA ALA A 202 0.11 5.95 -8.85
C ALA A 202 0.09 4.42 -9.05
N GLY A 203 0.51 3.70 -8.03
CA GLY A 203 0.50 2.24 -7.99
C GLY A 203 1.85 1.68 -7.54
N LYS A 204 1.82 0.57 -6.80
CA LYS A 204 3.05 -0.06 -6.27
C LYS A 204 4.03 -0.40 -7.39
N GLN A 205 3.54 -0.89 -8.54
CA GLN A 205 4.39 -1.18 -9.69
C GLN A 205 5.17 0.06 -10.19
N ALA A 206 4.49 1.19 -10.38
CA ALA A 206 5.10 2.43 -10.87
C ALA A 206 6.11 2.99 -9.85
N ALA A 207 5.76 2.97 -8.57
CA ALA A 207 6.61 3.44 -7.49
C ALA A 207 7.87 2.56 -7.31
N VAL A 208 7.73 1.23 -7.37
CA VAL A 208 8.87 0.30 -7.31
C VAL A 208 9.76 0.46 -8.56
N ALA A 209 9.17 0.65 -9.75
CA ALA A 209 9.94 0.93 -10.96
C ALA A 209 10.74 2.23 -10.85
N PHE A 210 10.15 3.28 -10.26
CA PHE A 210 10.85 4.53 -9.96
C PHE A 210 12.02 4.30 -8.98
N ALA A 211 11.79 3.59 -7.87
CA ALA A 211 12.83 3.28 -6.89
C ALA A 211 13.96 2.44 -7.49
N ALA A 212 13.64 1.38 -8.24
CA ALA A 212 14.60 0.53 -8.94
C ALA A 212 15.47 1.33 -9.92
N LYS A 213 14.84 2.22 -10.73
CA LYS A 213 15.57 3.07 -11.67
C LYS A 213 16.59 3.99 -10.99
N ARG A 214 16.32 4.50 -9.79
CA ARG A 214 17.27 5.31 -9.02
C ARG A 214 18.52 4.52 -8.61
N LEU A 215 18.40 3.20 -8.50
CA LEU A 215 19.50 2.26 -8.22
C LEU A 215 20.17 1.73 -9.51
N GLY A 216 19.77 2.21 -10.68
CA GLY A 216 20.27 1.69 -11.97
C GLY A 216 19.69 0.32 -12.34
N LEU A 217 18.59 -0.08 -11.69
CA LEU A 217 17.90 -1.36 -11.91
C LEU A 217 16.60 -1.15 -12.72
N ASP A 218 16.11 -2.25 -13.29
CA ASP A 218 14.74 -2.34 -13.83
C ASP A 218 13.90 -3.35 -13.02
N LEU A 219 12.62 -3.47 -13.34
CA LEU A 219 11.72 -4.41 -12.64
C LEU A 219 12.13 -5.87 -12.80
N LYS A 220 12.94 -6.23 -13.82
CA LYS A 220 13.44 -7.61 -13.99
C LYS A 220 14.52 -7.97 -12.98
N ALA A 221 15.14 -6.98 -12.37
CA ALA A 221 16.07 -7.15 -11.24
C ALA A 221 15.38 -7.07 -9.87
N VAL A 222 14.04 -7.05 -9.82
CA VAL A 222 13.25 -6.95 -8.60
C VAL A 222 12.62 -8.30 -8.27
N MET A 223 12.72 -8.72 -7.00
CA MET A 223 11.84 -9.71 -6.39
C MET A 223 10.73 -8.98 -5.63
N ALA A 224 9.47 -9.28 -5.89
CA ALA A 224 8.33 -8.62 -5.24
C ALA A 224 7.50 -9.64 -4.47
N LEU A 225 7.05 -9.26 -3.26
CA LEU A 225 6.15 -10.05 -2.42
C LEU A 225 4.90 -9.26 -2.08
N GLY A 226 3.74 -9.90 -2.16
CA GLY A 226 2.45 -9.27 -1.86
C GLY A 226 1.32 -10.28 -1.69
N ASP A 227 0.19 -9.83 -1.17
CA ASP A 227 -0.96 -10.70 -0.89
C ASP A 227 -2.30 -10.14 -1.37
N SER A 228 -2.36 -8.90 -1.83
CA SER A 228 -3.62 -8.27 -2.17
C SER A 228 -3.69 -7.74 -3.62
N GLY A 229 -4.86 -7.25 -4.03
CA GLY A 229 -5.10 -6.81 -5.40
C GLY A 229 -4.15 -5.70 -5.88
N ASN A 230 -3.73 -4.80 -4.95
CA ASN A 230 -2.78 -3.71 -5.24
C ASN A 230 -1.35 -4.19 -5.54
N ASP A 231 -1.02 -5.45 -5.22
CA ASP A 231 0.28 -6.06 -5.53
C ASP A 231 0.29 -6.73 -6.90
N ALA A 232 -0.86 -7.15 -7.41
CA ALA A 232 -0.94 -8.03 -8.58
C ALA A 232 -0.22 -7.48 -9.82
N ALA A 233 -0.26 -6.16 -10.04
CA ALA A 233 0.45 -5.53 -11.16
C ALA A 233 1.97 -5.57 -10.96
N LEU A 234 2.44 -5.32 -9.75
CA LEU A 234 3.86 -5.40 -9.38
C LEU A 234 4.37 -6.85 -9.49
N LEU A 235 3.62 -7.83 -8.95
CA LEU A 235 4.00 -9.25 -8.99
C LEU A 235 4.19 -9.74 -10.42
N ARG A 236 3.29 -9.36 -11.37
CA ARG A 236 3.43 -9.72 -12.80
C ARG A 236 4.63 -9.05 -13.47
N ALA A 237 4.97 -7.84 -13.08
CA ALA A 237 6.00 -7.04 -13.76
C ALA A 237 7.42 -7.30 -13.24
N ALA A 238 7.55 -7.74 -12.00
CA ALA A 238 8.81 -8.04 -11.34
C ALA A 238 9.59 -9.16 -12.07
N GLY A 239 10.87 -9.25 -11.80
CA GLY A 239 11.70 -10.38 -12.25
C GLY A 239 11.34 -11.69 -11.57
N TRP A 240 10.80 -11.60 -10.35
CA TRP A 240 10.22 -12.71 -9.59
C TRP A 240 9.10 -12.20 -8.69
N GLY A 241 7.88 -12.47 -9.06
CA GLY A 241 6.69 -12.15 -8.26
C GLY A 241 6.32 -13.32 -7.35
N VAL A 242 6.13 -13.05 -6.07
CA VAL A 242 5.78 -14.04 -5.06
C VAL A 242 4.49 -13.61 -4.36
N ALA A 243 3.43 -14.40 -4.50
CA ALA A 243 2.22 -14.23 -3.72
C ALA A 243 2.33 -14.94 -2.37
N MET A 244 1.74 -14.36 -1.34
CA MET A 244 1.64 -15.02 -0.03
C MET A 244 0.58 -16.11 -0.04
N GLY A 245 0.74 -17.13 0.81
CA GLY A 245 -0.21 -18.24 0.93
C GLY A 245 -1.61 -17.83 1.43
N ASN A 246 -1.72 -16.69 2.11
CA ASN A 246 -2.99 -16.06 2.51
C ASN A 246 -3.63 -15.20 1.41
N ALA A 247 -2.97 -14.99 0.26
CA ALA A 247 -3.48 -14.18 -0.83
C ALA A 247 -4.69 -14.85 -1.51
N PRO A 248 -5.65 -14.06 -2.03
CA PRO A 248 -6.71 -14.60 -2.88
C PRO A 248 -6.16 -15.29 -4.13
N ALA A 249 -6.90 -16.27 -4.65
CA ALA A 249 -6.47 -17.06 -5.81
C ALA A 249 -6.08 -16.22 -7.04
N ALA A 250 -6.76 -15.10 -7.29
CA ALA A 250 -6.45 -14.19 -8.39
C ALA A 250 -5.06 -13.53 -8.25
N VAL A 251 -4.65 -13.24 -7.02
CA VAL A 251 -3.31 -12.69 -6.72
C VAL A 251 -2.25 -13.78 -6.84
N GLN A 252 -2.53 -14.98 -6.33
CA GLN A 252 -1.63 -16.14 -6.50
C GLN A 252 -1.38 -16.48 -7.97
N GLN A 253 -2.41 -16.39 -8.82
CA GLN A 253 -2.29 -16.60 -10.28
C GLN A 253 -1.50 -15.50 -10.99
N ALA A 254 -1.35 -14.33 -10.38
CA ALA A 254 -0.58 -13.21 -10.92
C ALA A 254 0.91 -13.32 -10.65
N ALA A 255 1.33 -14.23 -9.77
CA ALA A 255 2.71 -14.41 -9.31
C ALA A 255 3.40 -15.60 -9.98
N ASP A 256 4.74 -15.60 -9.96
CA ASP A 256 5.56 -16.72 -10.44
C ASP A 256 5.60 -17.87 -9.41
N ALA A 257 5.41 -17.56 -8.13
CA ALA A 257 5.44 -18.52 -7.04
C ALA A 257 4.52 -18.12 -5.89
N VAL A 258 4.21 -19.08 -5.02
CA VAL A 258 3.45 -18.88 -3.78
C VAL A 258 4.31 -19.27 -2.59
N ALA A 259 4.46 -18.36 -1.64
CA ALA A 259 5.13 -18.57 -0.36
C ALA A 259 4.14 -19.09 0.70
N PRO A 260 4.60 -19.59 1.85
CA PRO A 260 3.73 -19.80 3.01
C PRO A 260 2.98 -18.52 3.42
N ALA A 261 1.93 -18.65 4.25
CA ALA A 261 1.21 -17.50 4.75
C ALA A 261 2.11 -16.57 5.59
N ASN A 262 1.75 -15.28 5.68
CA ASN A 262 2.50 -14.29 6.46
C ASN A 262 2.68 -14.73 7.92
N THR A 263 1.64 -15.28 8.55
CA THR A 263 1.67 -15.77 9.95
C THR A 263 2.60 -16.97 10.14
N GLN A 264 3.03 -17.62 9.05
CA GLN A 264 3.99 -18.72 9.04
C GLN A 264 5.42 -18.27 8.65
N GLY A 265 5.68 -16.98 8.61
CA GLY A 265 6.98 -16.42 8.21
C GLY A 265 7.26 -16.55 6.70
N GLY A 266 6.20 -16.55 5.88
CA GLY A 266 6.32 -16.78 4.44
C GLY A 266 7.23 -15.81 3.71
N ALA A 267 7.22 -14.52 4.07
CA ALA A 267 8.11 -13.54 3.45
C ALA A 267 9.60 -13.82 3.77
N ALA A 268 9.92 -14.14 5.01
CA ALA A 268 11.28 -14.56 5.41
C ALA A 268 11.72 -15.83 4.67
N TRP A 269 10.81 -16.81 4.58
CA TRP A 269 11.06 -18.05 3.84
C TRP A 269 11.35 -17.77 2.36
N ALA A 270 10.57 -16.90 1.72
CA ALA A 270 10.73 -16.53 0.31
C ALA A 270 12.07 -15.83 0.04
N ILE A 271 12.46 -14.88 0.89
CA ILE A 271 13.75 -14.20 0.81
C ILE A 271 14.88 -15.22 0.90
N ARG A 272 14.87 -16.08 1.90
CA ARG A 272 15.92 -17.11 2.05
C ARG A 272 15.94 -18.09 0.89
N ARG A 273 14.77 -18.52 0.39
CA ARG A 273 14.62 -19.54 -0.65
C ARG A 273 15.03 -19.07 -2.04
N TRP A 274 14.69 -17.84 -2.42
CA TRP A 274 14.84 -17.40 -3.81
C TRP A 274 15.81 -16.24 -4.00
N LEU A 275 16.17 -15.55 -2.93
CA LEU A 275 17.08 -14.42 -2.99
C LEU A 275 18.48 -14.78 -2.45
N LEU A 276 18.56 -15.58 -1.37
CA LEU A 276 19.80 -15.87 -0.65
C LEU A 276 20.36 -17.28 -0.90
N THR A 277 19.59 -18.18 -1.53
CA THR A 277 20.15 -19.51 -1.91
C THR A 277 20.97 -19.41 -3.20
N GLU A 278 22.08 -20.12 -3.23
CA GLU A 278 22.96 -20.31 -4.39
C GLU A 278 22.27 -21.07 -5.53
#